data_e42f5ff48c6817326826ec35252533a1
#
_entry.id   e42f5ff48c6817326826ec35252533a1
#
_cell.length_a   1.000
_cell.length_b   1.000
_cell.length_c   1.000
_cell.angle_alpha   90.00
_cell.angle_beta   90.00
_cell.angle_gamma   90.00
#
_symmetry.space_group_name_H-M   'P 1'
#
loop_
_entity.id
_entity.type
_entity.pdbx_description
1 polymer ?
#
loop_
_entity_poly.entity_id
_entity_poly.type
_entity_poly.pdbx_seq_one_letter_code
_entity_poly.pdbx_strand_id
1 'polypeptide(L)'
;MPSQKLSKLELTIMETLWAHGVCSIREIHDAFPKRGRPAYTTVQTMVYRLEAKQMVRRAKKISNAHIFEAAITREAAERRLIDELLGLFGGRAQPVMAHLIESGKLTLEDVQQAEQLLRTMSKKDKAK
;
A
#
# COMPACT_ATOMS: atom_id res chain seq x y z
N MET A 1 8.83 17.97 -3.59
CA MET A 1 8.71 16.86 -2.65
C MET A 1 8.65 15.54 -3.40
N PRO A 2 9.42 14.54 -2.98
CA PRO A 2 9.28 13.25 -3.62
C PRO A 2 7.87 12.71 -3.39
N SER A 3 7.29 12.18 -4.44
CA SER A 3 5.97 11.59 -4.37
C SER A 3 6.01 10.33 -3.51
N GLN A 4 5.07 10.19 -2.58
CA GLN A 4 4.89 8.97 -1.80
C GLN A 4 4.03 7.95 -2.56
N LYS A 5 3.61 8.32 -3.77
CA LYS A 5 2.76 7.48 -4.60
C LYS A 5 3.49 6.20 -4.99
N LEU A 6 2.79 5.08 -4.88
CA LEU A 6 3.30 3.78 -5.28
C LEU A 6 2.85 3.45 -6.69
N SER A 7 3.79 2.99 -7.52
CA SER A 7 3.45 2.41 -8.80
C SER A 7 2.89 1.00 -8.57
N LYS A 8 2.28 0.43 -9.61
CA LYS A 8 1.75 -0.92 -9.54
C LYS A 8 2.84 -1.95 -9.21
N LEU A 9 4.01 -1.81 -9.82
CA LEU A 9 5.13 -2.72 -9.55
C LEU A 9 5.67 -2.55 -8.14
N GLU A 10 5.76 -1.32 -7.66
CA GLU A 10 6.18 -1.05 -6.28
C GLU A 10 5.20 -1.67 -5.28
N LEU A 11 3.90 -1.57 -5.56
CA LEU A 11 2.88 -2.18 -4.70
C LEU A 11 3.03 -3.69 -4.67
N THR A 12 3.32 -4.32 -5.81
CA THR A 12 3.55 -5.76 -5.88
C THR A 12 4.75 -6.16 -5.00
N ILE A 13 5.81 -5.35 -5.01
CA ILE A 13 6.97 -5.58 -4.15
C ILE A 13 6.57 -5.50 -2.68
N MET A 14 5.81 -4.47 -2.32
CA MET A 14 5.34 -4.30 -0.94
C MET A 14 4.47 -5.48 -0.50
N GLU A 15 3.58 -5.95 -1.38
CA GLU A 15 2.73 -7.10 -1.08
C GLU A 15 3.56 -8.36 -0.83
N THR A 16 4.63 -8.56 -1.59
CA THR A 16 5.55 -9.68 -1.40
C THR A 16 6.21 -9.60 -0.01
N LEU A 17 6.67 -8.41 0.37
CA LEU A 17 7.30 -8.21 1.68
C LEU A 17 6.32 -8.42 2.82
N TRP A 18 5.08 -7.93 2.68
CA TRP A 18 4.06 -8.14 3.71
C TRP A 18 3.70 -9.62 3.87
N ALA A 19 3.71 -10.36 2.76
CA ALA A 19 3.35 -11.78 2.79
C ALA A 19 4.48 -12.65 3.31
N HIS A 20 5.73 -12.35 2.94
CA HIS A 20 6.87 -13.21 3.25
C HIS A 20 7.74 -12.72 4.40
N GLY A 21 7.58 -11.45 4.79
CA GLY A 21 8.37 -10.84 5.86
C GLY A 21 9.67 -10.26 5.33
N VAL A 22 10.75 -11.01 5.37
CA VAL A 22 12.06 -10.53 4.92
C VAL A 22 12.44 -11.22 3.61
N CYS A 23 12.98 -10.45 2.65
CA CYS A 23 13.36 -10.98 1.34
C CYS A 23 14.61 -10.29 0.81
N SER A 24 15.44 -11.05 0.10
CA SER A 24 16.47 -10.49 -0.75
C SER A 24 15.82 -9.96 -2.04
N ILE A 25 16.55 -9.16 -2.80
CA ILE A 25 16.03 -8.67 -4.09
C ILE A 25 15.77 -9.86 -5.04
N ARG A 26 16.62 -10.87 -5.00
CA ARG A 26 16.40 -12.08 -5.82
C ARG A 26 15.08 -12.76 -5.47
N GLU A 27 14.80 -12.90 -4.18
CA GLU A 27 13.55 -13.51 -3.73
C GLU A 27 12.33 -12.68 -4.16
N ILE A 28 12.45 -11.36 -4.08
CA ILE A 28 11.39 -10.46 -4.54
C ILE A 28 11.19 -10.63 -6.04
N HIS A 29 12.27 -10.64 -6.80
CA HIS A 29 12.22 -10.81 -8.26
C HIS A 29 11.57 -12.15 -8.63
N ASP A 30 11.96 -13.22 -7.95
CA ASP A 30 11.43 -14.56 -8.22
C ASP A 30 9.95 -14.69 -7.87
N ALA A 31 9.45 -13.83 -6.97
CA ALA A 31 8.03 -13.84 -6.59
C ALA A 31 7.12 -13.26 -7.67
N PHE A 32 7.65 -12.49 -8.61
CA PHE A 32 6.85 -12.02 -9.75
C PHE A 32 6.50 -13.20 -10.65
N PRO A 33 5.30 -13.21 -11.26
CA PRO A 33 4.95 -14.23 -12.24
C PRO A 33 5.97 -14.24 -13.39
N LYS A 34 6.29 -15.41 -13.91
CA LYS A 34 7.25 -15.52 -15.00
C LYS A 34 6.83 -14.70 -16.22
N ARG A 35 5.53 -14.70 -16.53
CA ARG A 35 5.00 -13.92 -17.62
C ARG A 35 4.90 -12.46 -17.19
N GLY A 36 5.58 -11.59 -17.94
CA GLY A 36 5.59 -10.17 -17.64
C GLY A 36 6.50 -9.78 -16.47
N ARG A 37 7.37 -10.69 -16.04
CA ARG A 37 8.31 -10.41 -14.95
C ARG A 37 9.25 -9.27 -15.35
N PRO A 38 9.37 -8.22 -14.53
CA PRO A 38 10.35 -7.16 -14.81
C PRO A 38 11.77 -7.69 -14.68
N ALA A 39 12.72 -7.00 -15.29
CA ALA A 39 14.13 -7.35 -15.19
C ALA A 39 14.58 -7.23 -13.73
N TYR A 40 15.57 -8.03 -13.35
CA TYR A 40 16.16 -7.98 -12.02
C TYR A 40 16.60 -6.57 -11.63
N THR A 41 17.27 -5.85 -12.55
CA THR A 41 17.74 -4.50 -12.30
C THR A 41 16.59 -3.52 -12.08
N THR A 42 15.45 -3.74 -12.74
CA THR A 42 14.26 -2.93 -12.54
C THR A 42 13.72 -3.11 -11.13
N VAL A 43 13.63 -4.36 -10.68
CA VAL A 43 13.17 -4.67 -9.32
C VAL A 43 14.14 -4.06 -8.30
N GLN A 44 15.43 -4.18 -8.53
CA GLN A 44 16.46 -3.60 -7.66
C GLN A 44 16.28 -2.08 -7.53
N THR A 45 16.09 -1.39 -8.65
CA THR A 45 15.87 0.05 -8.66
C THR A 45 14.62 0.43 -7.87
N MET A 46 13.54 -0.35 -8.03
CA MET A 46 12.30 -0.09 -7.31
C MET A 46 12.43 -0.30 -5.82
N VAL A 47 13.16 -1.34 -5.40
CA VAL A 47 13.41 -1.57 -3.97
C VAL A 47 14.19 -0.40 -3.38
N TYR A 48 15.20 0.10 -4.10
CA TYR A 48 15.97 1.25 -3.64
C TYR A 48 15.11 2.53 -3.56
N ARG A 49 14.17 2.69 -4.49
CA ARG A 49 13.23 3.82 -4.44
C ARG A 49 12.31 3.71 -3.23
N LEU A 50 11.82 2.51 -2.94
CA LEU A 50 10.98 2.27 -1.77
C LEU A 50 11.76 2.52 -0.48
N GLU A 51 13.04 2.16 -0.46
CA GLU A 51 13.92 2.45 0.67
C GLU A 51 14.06 3.97 0.85
N ALA A 52 14.24 4.72 -0.24
CA ALA A 52 14.34 6.17 -0.19
C ALA A 52 13.03 6.82 0.29
N LYS A 53 11.90 6.22 -0.03
CA LYS A 53 10.58 6.67 0.45
C LYS A 53 10.29 6.24 1.88
N GLN A 54 11.20 5.50 2.50
CA GLN A 54 11.06 4.98 3.86
C GLN A 54 9.92 3.96 4.00
N MET A 55 9.58 3.28 2.92
CA MET A 55 8.58 2.22 2.94
C MET A 55 9.19 0.85 3.11
N VAL A 56 10.48 0.72 2.80
CA VAL A 56 11.28 -0.49 2.92
C VAL A 56 12.57 -0.14 3.64
N ARG A 57 13.07 -1.07 4.44
CA ARG A 57 14.36 -0.89 5.12
C ARG A 57 15.18 -2.17 5.01
N ARG A 58 16.47 -2.03 5.20
CA ARG A 58 17.38 -3.18 5.23
C ARG A 58 17.34 -3.78 6.62
N ALA A 59 16.95 -5.05 6.71
CA ALA A 59 16.84 -5.74 7.99
C ALA A 59 18.19 -6.31 8.42
N LYS A 60 18.89 -6.96 7.50
CA LYS A 60 20.16 -7.60 7.77
C LYS A 60 20.88 -7.91 6.47
N LYS A 61 22.09 -8.43 6.58
CA LYS A 61 22.85 -8.88 5.44
C LYS A 61 23.20 -10.35 5.65
N ILE A 62 22.87 -11.20 4.68
CA ILE A 62 23.23 -12.62 4.68
C ILE A 62 24.21 -12.84 3.54
N SER A 63 25.43 -13.28 3.86
CA SER A 63 26.55 -13.31 2.91
C SER A 63 26.75 -11.93 2.33
N ASN A 64 26.66 -11.77 1.01
CA ASN A 64 26.76 -10.46 0.34
C ASN A 64 25.42 -9.88 -0.05
N ALA A 65 24.31 -10.53 0.33
CA ALA A 65 22.97 -10.09 -0.04
C ALA A 65 22.31 -9.34 1.09
N HIS A 66 21.82 -8.15 0.80
CA HIS A 66 20.99 -7.41 1.74
C HIS A 66 19.58 -8.01 1.77
N ILE A 67 19.03 -8.09 2.96
CA ILE A 67 17.67 -8.58 3.18
C ILE A 67 16.82 -7.37 3.55
N PHE A 68 15.69 -7.25 2.88
CA PHE A 68 14.78 -6.10 3.03
C PHE A 68 13.50 -6.53 3.72
N GLU A 69 12.88 -5.57 4.39
CA GLU A 69 11.57 -5.77 5.02
C GLU A 69 10.74 -4.50 4.84
N ALA A 70 9.42 -4.65 4.96
CA ALA A 70 8.53 -3.50 4.91
C ALA A 70 8.75 -2.65 6.17
N ALA A 71 8.91 -1.34 5.97
CA ALA A 71 9.03 -0.37 7.07
C ALA A 71 7.68 0.23 7.42
N ILE A 72 6.64 -0.11 6.68
CA ILE A 72 5.29 0.40 6.87
C ILE A 72 4.32 -0.77 6.77
N THR A 73 3.27 -0.77 7.59
CA THR A 73 2.25 -1.82 7.55
C THR A 73 1.39 -1.68 6.29
N ARG A 74 0.73 -2.78 5.91
CA ARG A 74 -0.21 -2.76 4.79
C ARG A 74 -1.29 -1.70 5.02
N GLU A 75 -1.86 -1.67 6.21
CA GLU A 75 -2.94 -0.73 6.56
C GLU A 75 -2.49 0.72 6.43
N ALA A 76 -1.28 1.03 6.91
CA ALA A 76 -0.75 2.39 6.81
C ALA A 76 -0.49 2.77 5.36
N ALA A 77 0.02 1.84 4.54
CA ALA A 77 0.24 2.07 3.11
C ALA A 77 -1.08 2.31 2.38
N GLU A 78 -2.10 1.50 2.70
CA GLU A 78 -3.42 1.66 2.11
C GLU A 78 -4.03 3.03 2.44
N ARG A 79 -3.88 3.47 3.69
CA ARG A 79 -4.37 4.79 4.10
C ARG A 79 -3.69 5.92 3.33
N ARG A 80 -2.38 5.81 3.11
CA ARG A 80 -1.67 6.81 2.31
C ARG A 80 -2.15 6.84 0.88
N LEU A 81 -2.42 5.68 0.28
CA LEU A 81 -2.95 5.60 -1.08
C LEU A 81 -4.33 6.24 -1.18
N ILE A 82 -5.18 5.99 -0.19
CA ILE A 82 -6.51 6.58 -0.13
C ILE A 82 -6.41 8.11 0.01
N ASP A 83 -5.54 8.59 0.88
CA ASP A 83 -5.35 10.02 1.07
C ASP A 83 -4.87 10.70 -0.22
N GLU A 84 -3.94 10.07 -0.93
CA GLU A 84 -3.46 10.59 -2.22
C GLU A 84 -4.59 10.63 -3.25
N LEU A 85 -5.40 9.56 -3.30
CA LEU A 85 -6.55 9.51 -4.20
C LEU A 85 -7.52 10.64 -3.90
N LEU A 86 -7.89 10.82 -2.64
CA LEU A 86 -8.82 11.88 -2.22
C LEU A 86 -8.25 13.26 -2.54
N GLY A 87 -6.94 13.42 -2.44
CA GLY A 87 -6.29 14.67 -2.80
C GLY A 87 -6.57 15.08 -4.25
N LEU A 88 -6.65 14.08 -5.15
CA LEU A 88 -6.97 14.34 -6.55
C LEU A 88 -8.39 14.82 -6.75
N PHE A 89 -9.28 14.57 -5.79
CA PHE A 89 -10.68 15.01 -5.81
C PHE A 89 -10.92 16.19 -4.87
N GLY A 90 -9.85 16.90 -4.51
CA GLY A 90 -9.97 18.05 -3.61
C GLY A 90 -10.44 17.70 -2.21
N GLY A 91 -10.17 16.47 -1.77
CA GLY A 91 -10.57 15.98 -0.45
C GLY A 91 -12.03 15.53 -0.38
N ARG A 92 -12.73 15.50 -1.52
CA ARG A 92 -14.16 15.13 -1.53
C ARG A 92 -14.32 13.62 -1.69
N ALA A 93 -14.95 12.98 -0.72
CA ALA A 93 -15.21 11.54 -0.76
C ALA A 93 -16.43 11.19 -1.63
N GLN A 94 -17.35 12.14 -1.82
CA GLN A 94 -18.63 11.86 -2.49
C GLN A 94 -18.49 11.30 -3.91
N PRO A 95 -17.65 11.85 -4.80
CA PRO A 95 -17.49 11.25 -6.12
C PRO A 95 -16.98 9.82 -6.09
N VAL A 96 -16.08 9.52 -5.13
CA VAL A 96 -15.54 8.17 -4.97
C VAL A 96 -16.64 7.22 -4.51
N MET A 97 -17.40 7.62 -3.49
CA MET A 97 -18.51 6.81 -2.97
C MET A 97 -19.56 6.54 -4.04
N ALA A 98 -19.95 7.58 -4.79
CA ALA A 98 -20.95 7.43 -5.84
C ALA A 98 -20.52 6.42 -6.89
N HIS A 99 -19.26 6.51 -7.32
CA HIS A 99 -18.74 5.56 -8.30
C HIS A 99 -18.70 4.14 -7.76
N LEU A 100 -18.28 3.96 -6.50
CA LEU A 100 -18.23 2.64 -5.88
C LEU A 100 -19.63 2.02 -5.78
N ILE A 101 -20.64 2.83 -5.48
CA ILE A 101 -22.03 2.36 -5.42
C ILE A 101 -22.51 1.95 -6.81
N GLU A 102 -22.32 2.81 -7.80
CA GLU A 102 -22.77 2.56 -9.16
C GLU A 102 -22.10 1.34 -9.79
N SER A 103 -20.84 1.09 -9.44
CA SER A 103 -20.09 -0.04 -9.96
C SER A 103 -20.30 -1.33 -9.16
N GLY A 104 -21.16 -1.30 -8.14
CA GLY A 104 -21.47 -2.47 -7.33
C GLY A 104 -20.41 -2.86 -6.32
N LYS A 105 -19.39 -2.02 -6.14
CA LYS A 105 -18.30 -2.30 -5.21
C LYS A 105 -18.60 -1.87 -3.78
N LEU A 106 -19.58 -1.00 -3.61
CA LEU A 106 -20.05 -0.58 -2.30
C LEU A 106 -21.52 -0.97 -2.19
N THR A 107 -21.81 -1.90 -1.28
CA THR A 107 -23.16 -2.46 -1.10
C THR A 107 -23.87 -1.78 0.07
N LEU A 108 -25.18 -2.04 0.19
CA LEU A 108 -25.95 -1.55 1.34
C LEU A 108 -25.35 -2.04 2.65
N GLU A 109 -24.89 -3.30 2.68
CA GLU A 109 -24.24 -3.85 3.86
C GLU A 109 -22.98 -3.06 4.22
N ASP A 110 -22.15 -2.73 3.22
CA ASP A 110 -20.96 -1.91 3.45
C ASP A 110 -21.32 -0.55 4.02
N VAL A 111 -22.39 0.07 3.51
CA VAL A 111 -22.86 1.38 3.97
C VAL A 111 -23.34 1.29 5.42
N GLN A 112 -24.04 0.22 5.78
CA GLN A 112 -24.50 0.01 7.14
C GLN A 112 -23.32 -0.14 8.10
N GLN A 113 -22.27 -0.86 7.71
CA GLN A 113 -21.06 -0.99 8.50
C GLN A 113 -20.36 0.37 8.66
N ALA A 114 -20.30 1.16 7.58
CA ALA A 114 -19.73 2.49 7.61
C ALA A 114 -20.52 3.40 8.55
N GLU A 115 -21.83 3.31 8.55
CA GLU A 115 -22.69 4.08 9.45
C GLU A 115 -22.34 3.78 10.91
N GLN A 116 -22.18 2.49 11.25
CA GLN A 116 -21.79 2.09 12.60
C GLN A 116 -20.45 2.68 13.00
N LEU A 117 -19.49 2.66 12.10
CA LEU A 117 -18.17 3.23 12.35
C LEU A 117 -18.27 4.74 12.62
N LEU A 118 -19.06 5.45 11.81
CA LEU A 118 -19.28 6.89 11.99
C LEU A 118 -19.91 7.20 13.35
N ARG A 119 -20.89 6.39 13.77
CA ARG A 119 -21.54 6.56 15.07
C ARG A 119 -20.56 6.33 16.21
N THR A 120 -19.70 5.33 16.09
CA THR A 120 -18.67 5.03 17.09
C THR A 120 -17.69 6.19 17.22
N MET A 121 -17.24 6.74 16.12
CA MET A 121 -16.34 7.88 16.11
C MET A 121 -16.99 9.12 16.71
N SER A 122 -18.26 9.37 16.40
CA SER A 122 -19.01 10.49 16.96
C SER A 122 -19.11 10.41 18.49
N LYS A 123 -19.33 9.18 19.02
CA LYS A 123 -19.38 8.97 20.46
C LYS A 123 -18.03 9.24 21.12
N LYS A 124 -16.92 8.83 20.49
CA LYS A 124 -15.58 9.10 20.99
C LYS A 124 -15.32 10.59 21.08
N ASP A 125 -15.72 11.34 20.06
CA ASP A 125 -15.53 12.79 20.05
C ASP A 125 -16.31 13.47 21.18
N LYS A 126 -17.52 12.98 21.46
CA LYS A 126 -18.33 13.51 22.55
C LYS A 126 -17.80 13.16 23.94
N ALA A 127 -17.08 12.06 24.03
CA ALA A 127 -16.53 11.59 25.31
C ALA A 127 -15.26 12.35 25.74
N LYS A 128 -14.73 13.18 24.86
CA LYS A 128 -13.57 14.01 25.20
C LYS A 128 -14.03 15.33 25.89
#